data_058f21956a389c6f8d493f12d3068def
#
_entry.id   058f21956a389c6f8d493f12d3068def
#
_cell.length_a   1.000
_cell.length_b   1.000
_cell.length_c   1.000
_cell.angle_alpha   90.00
_cell.angle_beta   90.00
_cell.angle_gamma   90.00
#
_symmetry.space_group_name_H-M   'P 1'
#
loop_
_entity.id
_entity.type
_entity.pdbx_description
1 polymer ?
#
loop_
_entity_poly.entity_id
_entity_poly.type
_entity_poly.pdbx_seq_one_letter_code
_entity_poly.pdbx_strand_id
1 'polypeptide(L)'
;MSVTYFISDLHLSADRQDISECLFRFLENEAIHADALYILGDLFEVWIGDDDISPFSESVASALKTLSLSVPIYFIHGNRDFAIRQAFADKAGMTILPEQHVIDLYGRRALLMHGDELCTRDIEYQKFRKKSRGWWWPRLMLMLPLKTRQKIAKNGRETSKNNQKQLTADIMDVTQSEVELAMQHHDVDLLIHGHTHRPAVHEFTVLERRMTRIVLGDWYDQGSILIAGQEGLALENRVF
;
A
#
# COMPACT_ATOMS: atom_id res chain seq x y z
N MET A 1 19.04 14.19 -9.99
CA MET A 1 18.76 14.36 -8.54
C MET A 1 18.32 13.02 -8.04
N SER A 2 18.81 12.57 -6.88
CA SER A 2 18.34 11.32 -6.27
C SER A 2 16.94 11.52 -5.70
N VAL A 3 15.97 10.75 -6.15
CA VAL A 3 14.58 10.83 -5.72
C VAL A 3 13.96 9.44 -5.62
N THR A 4 13.23 9.18 -4.54
CA THR A 4 12.45 7.97 -4.33
C THR A 4 10.99 8.34 -4.14
N TYR A 5 10.09 7.64 -4.79
CA TYR A 5 8.65 7.86 -4.68
C TYR A 5 7.99 6.77 -3.86
N PHE A 6 7.00 7.18 -3.05
CA PHE A 6 6.12 6.28 -2.30
C PHE A 6 4.67 6.61 -2.63
N ILE A 7 3.90 5.58 -2.96
CA ILE A 7 2.47 5.65 -3.22
C ILE A 7 1.76 4.52 -2.51
N SER A 8 0.48 4.68 -2.18
CA SER A 8 -0.38 3.64 -1.63
C SER A 8 -1.85 3.96 -1.90
N ASP A 9 -2.72 3.00 -1.61
CA ASP A 9 -4.18 3.20 -1.60
C ASP A 9 -4.73 3.76 -2.91
N LEU A 10 -4.22 3.26 -4.05
CA LEU A 10 -4.67 3.65 -5.38
C LEU A 10 -6.04 3.10 -5.69
N HIS A 11 -6.37 1.91 -5.17
CA HIS A 11 -7.66 1.25 -5.36
C HIS A 11 -8.07 1.15 -6.82
N LEU A 12 -7.11 0.82 -7.69
CA LEU A 12 -7.32 0.72 -9.13
C LEU A 12 -8.45 -0.26 -9.47
N SER A 13 -9.34 0.18 -10.34
CA SER A 13 -10.43 -0.63 -10.87
C SER A 13 -10.79 -0.18 -12.30
N ALA A 14 -11.39 -1.08 -13.08
CA ALA A 14 -11.79 -0.77 -14.45
C ALA A 14 -12.84 0.35 -14.55
N ASP A 15 -13.58 0.60 -13.46
CA ASP A 15 -14.62 1.64 -13.39
C ASP A 15 -14.04 3.04 -13.08
N ARG A 16 -12.75 3.14 -12.67
CA ARG A 16 -12.06 4.38 -12.32
C ARG A 16 -10.84 4.58 -13.24
N GLN A 17 -11.13 4.89 -14.50
CA GLN A 17 -10.10 5.14 -15.52
C GLN A 17 -9.28 6.40 -15.21
N ASP A 18 -9.90 7.41 -14.60
CA ASP A 18 -9.26 8.64 -14.14
C ASP A 18 -8.04 8.37 -13.24
N ILE A 19 -8.17 7.47 -12.27
CA ILE A 19 -7.07 7.06 -11.38
C ILE A 19 -5.96 6.36 -12.16
N SER A 20 -6.35 5.44 -13.06
CA SER A 20 -5.38 4.68 -13.85
C SER A 20 -4.59 5.58 -14.81
N GLU A 21 -5.26 6.52 -15.45
CA GLU A 21 -4.62 7.50 -16.33
C GLU A 21 -3.67 8.44 -15.56
N CYS A 22 -4.06 8.84 -14.34
CA CYS A 22 -3.17 9.60 -13.47
C CYS A 22 -1.93 8.79 -13.10
N LEU A 23 -2.09 7.51 -12.73
CA LEU A 23 -0.96 6.61 -12.47
C LEU A 23 -0.05 6.50 -13.70
N PHE A 24 -0.60 6.25 -14.87
CA PHE A 24 0.21 6.07 -16.09
C PHE A 24 1.00 7.34 -16.43
N ARG A 25 0.38 8.53 -16.33
CA ARG A 25 1.09 9.80 -16.51
C ARG A 25 2.22 9.97 -15.49
N PHE A 26 1.99 9.61 -14.21
CA PHE A 26 3.01 9.65 -13.18
C PHE A 26 4.19 8.71 -13.48
N LEU A 27 3.89 7.45 -13.87
CA LEU A 27 4.93 6.47 -14.21
C LEU A 27 5.79 6.92 -15.40
N GLU A 28 5.15 7.50 -16.43
CA GLU A 28 5.81 7.91 -17.68
C GLU A 28 6.62 9.21 -17.54
N ASN A 29 6.16 10.17 -16.75
CA ASN A 29 6.73 11.52 -16.73
C ASN A 29 7.56 11.83 -15.49
N GLU A 30 7.27 11.19 -14.35
CA GLU A 30 7.94 11.49 -13.09
C GLU A 30 8.74 10.28 -12.58
N ALA A 31 8.10 9.14 -12.36
CA ALA A 31 8.72 7.96 -11.77
C ALA A 31 9.88 7.40 -12.61
N ILE A 32 9.88 7.62 -13.92
CA ILE A 32 10.96 7.19 -14.84
C ILE A 32 12.32 7.79 -14.48
N HIS A 33 12.36 8.86 -13.70
CA HIS A 33 13.59 9.55 -13.28
C HIS A 33 13.98 9.23 -11.82
N ALA A 34 13.27 8.29 -11.16
CA ALA A 34 13.47 7.95 -9.77
C ALA A 34 14.60 6.93 -9.55
N ASP A 35 15.14 6.93 -8.33
CA ASP A 35 16.03 5.86 -7.86
C ASP A 35 15.22 4.59 -7.52
N ALA A 36 13.98 4.75 -7.06
CA ALA A 36 13.05 3.66 -6.76
C ALA A 36 11.60 4.14 -6.66
N LEU A 37 10.64 3.22 -6.89
CA LEU A 37 9.22 3.38 -6.59
C LEU A 37 8.79 2.34 -5.56
N TYR A 38 8.20 2.78 -4.45
CA TYR A 38 7.59 1.92 -3.44
C TYR A 38 6.07 2.06 -3.48
N ILE A 39 5.37 0.92 -3.62
CA ILE A 39 3.92 0.81 -3.57
C ILE A 39 3.56 0.14 -2.24
N LEU A 40 3.01 0.91 -1.30
CA LEU A 40 2.76 0.45 0.07
C LEU A 40 1.35 -0.12 0.26
N GLY A 41 0.91 -0.92 -0.70
CA GLY A 41 -0.34 -1.69 -0.64
C GLY A 41 -1.55 -0.97 -1.21
N ASP A 42 -2.63 -1.75 -1.36
CA ASP A 42 -3.90 -1.33 -1.93
C ASP A 42 -3.75 -0.68 -3.32
N LEU A 43 -2.87 -1.29 -4.15
CA LEU A 43 -2.72 -0.95 -5.57
C LEU A 43 -4.04 -1.18 -6.32
N PHE A 44 -4.69 -2.33 -6.08
CA PHE A 44 -5.99 -2.65 -6.64
C PHE A 44 -7.11 -2.56 -5.60
N GLU A 45 -8.30 -2.20 -6.06
CA GLU A 45 -9.51 -2.17 -5.23
C GLU A 45 -9.87 -3.57 -4.69
N VAL A 46 -9.54 -4.62 -5.41
CA VAL A 46 -9.62 -6.01 -4.98
C VAL A 46 -8.70 -6.89 -5.82
N TRP A 47 -8.01 -7.81 -5.17
CA TRP A 47 -7.24 -8.86 -5.84
C TRP A 47 -7.50 -10.19 -5.18
N ILE A 48 -7.92 -11.18 -5.97
CA ILE A 48 -8.35 -12.50 -5.47
C ILE A 48 -7.48 -13.66 -5.93
N GLY A 49 -6.39 -13.34 -6.62
CA GLY A 49 -5.39 -14.29 -7.11
C GLY A 49 -4.86 -13.90 -8.48
N ASP A 50 -3.65 -14.32 -8.80
CA ASP A 50 -2.95 -13.97 -10.04
C ASP A 50 -3.54 -14.62 -11.29
N ASP A 51 -4.52 -15.48 -11.13
CA ASP A 51 -5.32 -16.11 -12.20
C ASP A 51 -6.59 -15.30 -12.56
N ASP A 52 -6.90 -14.22 -11.82
CA ASP A 52 -7.99 -13.28 -12.15
C ASP A 52 -7.49 -12.19 -13.11
N ILE A 53 -7.15 -12.63 -14.32
CA ILE A 53 -6.58 -11.79 -15.36
C ILE A 53 -7.69 -11.06 -16.11
N SER A 54 -7.54 -9.74 -16.24
CA SER A 54 -8.43 -8.87 -17.02
C SER A 54 -7.60 -7.95 -17.93
N PRO A 55 -8.15 -7.42 -19.03
CA PRO A 55 -7.46 -6.43 -19.84
C PRO A 55 -6.98 -5.22 -19.03
N PHE A 56 -7.73 -4.86 -18.00
CA PHE A 56 -7.38 -3.78 -17.08
C PHE A 56 -6.12 -4.12 -16.24
N SER A 57 -6.11 -5.29 -15.55
CA SER A 57 -4.94 -5.70 -14.78
C SER A 57 -3.70 -5.90 -15.65
N GLU A 58 -3.88 -6.31 -16.90
CA GLU A 58 -2.81 -6.42 -17.90
C GLU A 58 -2.21 -5.06 -18.25
N SER A 59 -3.05 -4.02 -18.45
CA SER A 59 -2.57 -2.67 -18.76
C SER A 59 -1.75 -2.09 -17.60
N VAL A 60 -2.20 -2.28 -16.36
CA VAL A 60 -1.45 -1.86 -15.16
C VAL A 60 -0.12 -2.60 -15.06
N ALA A 61 -0.14 -3.94 -15.22
CA ALA A 61 1.09 -4.73 -15.19
C ALA A 61 2.09 -4.30 -16.27
N SER A 62 1.60 -4.01 -17.50
CA SER A 62 2.44 -3.55 -18.61
C SER A 62 3.08 -2.18 -18.34
N ALA A 63 2.33 -1.24 -17.78
CA ALA A 63 2.86 0.08 -17.43
C ALA A 63 3.95 -0.01 -16.35
N LEU A 64 3.70 -0.78 -15.28
CA LEU A 64 4.70 -1.04 -14.25
C LEU A 64 5.92 -1.78 -14.81
N LYS A 65 5.71 -2.77 -15.68
CA LYS A 65 6.79 -3.50 -16.34
C LYS A 65 7.68 -2.59 -17.16
N THR A 66 7.09 -1.63 -17.88
CA THR A 66 7.84 -0.66 -18.66
C THR A 66 8.75 0.19 -17.76
N LEU A 67 8.21 0.72 -16.66
CA LEU A 67 9.00 1.46 -15.68
C LEU A 67 10.12 0.59 -15.08
N SER A 68 9.82 -0.67 -14.77
CA SER A 68 10.76 -1.59 -14.11
C SER A 68 12.03 -1.89 -14.91
N LEU A 69 12.07 -1.55 -16.19
CA LEU A 69 13.27 -1.67 -17.02
C LEU A 69 14.37 -0.68 -16.64
N SER A 70 14.02 0.42 -15.99
CA SER A 70 14.97 1.49 -15.60
C SER A 70 14.90 1.83 -14.10
N VAL A 71 13.79 1.59 -13.44
CA VAL A 71 13.55 1.96 -12.04
C VAL A 71 13.06 0.75 -11.25
N PRO A 72 13.73 0.35 -10.17
CA PRO A 72 13.26 -0.74 -9.32
C PRO A 72 11.92 -0.39 -8.67
N ILE A 73 10.98 -1.33 -8.72
CA ILE A 73 9.65 -1.20 -8.14
C ILE A 73 9.51 -2.22 -7.01
N TYR A 74 9.13 -1.73 -5.84
CA TYR A 74 8.91 -2.52 -4.64
C TYR A 74 7.45 -2.46 -4.22
N PHE A 75 6.91 -3.59 -3.78
CA PHE A 75 5.51 -3.71 -3.40
C PHE A 75 5.36 -4.34 -2.01
N ILE A 76 4.59 -3.71 -1.14
CA ILE A 76 4.10 -4.27 0.12
C ILE A 76 2.61 -4.51 -0.04
N HIS A 77 2.12 -5.66 0.44
CA HIS A 77 0.69 -5.97 0.35
C HIS A 77 -0.17 -5.05 1.22
N GLY A 78 -1.27 -4.57 0.65
CA GLY A 78 -2.36 -3.94 1.38
C GLY A 78 -3.47 -4.93 1.77
N ASN A 79 -4.53 -4.43 2.36
CA ASN A 79 -5.67 -5.27 2.79
C ASN A 79 -6.62 -5.64 1.64
N ARG A 80 -6.50 -4.99 0.48
CA ARG A 80 -7.30 -5.27 -0.73
C ARG A 80 -6.62 -6.23 -1.68
N ASP A 81 -5.31 -6.25 -1.67
CA ASP A 81 -4.49 -6.95 -2.65
C ASP A 81 -3.46 -7.92 -2.05
N PHE A 82 -3.71 -8.39 -0.83
CA PHE A 82 -2.86 -9.39 -0.14
C PHE A 82 -2.76 -10.73 -0.88
N ALA A 83 -3.59 -10.98 -1.88
CA ALA A 83 -3.55 -12.16 -2.72
C ALA A 83 -2.65 -12.01 -3.97
N ILE A 84 -2.02 -10.86 -4.19
CA ILE A 84 -0.96 -10.71 -5.19
C ILE A 84 0.19 -11.66 -4.83
N ARG A 85 0.65 -12.42 -5.82
CA ARG A 85 1.74 -13.38 -5.71
C ARG A 85 2.81 -13.12 -6.77
N GLN A 86 3.78 -13.99 -6.79
CA GLN A 86 4.97 -13.85 -7.64
C GLN A 86 4.63 -13.76 -9.13
N ALA A 87 3.56 -14.43 -9.59
CA ALA A 87 3.20 -14.43 -11.01
C ALA A 87 2.80 -13.03 -11.51
N PHE A 88 2.00 -12.29 -10.72
CA PHE A 88 1.67 -10.90 -11.06
C PHE A 88 2.89 -9.98 -10.85
N ALA A 89 3.64 -10.17 -9.76
CA ALA A 89 4.82 -9.37 -9.48
C ALA A 89 5.87 -9.48 -10.60
N ASP A 90 6.17 -10.68 -11.10
CA ASP A 90 7.09 -10.91 -12.22
C ASP A 90 6.59 -10.23 -13.50
N LYS A 91 5.27 -10.32 -13.75
CA LYS A 91 4.63 -9.70 -14.89
C LYS A 91 4.73 -8.17 -14.84
N ALA A 92 4.52 -7.58 -13.68
CA ALA A 92 4.62 -6.14 -13.43
C ALA A 92 6.07 -5.66 -13.22
N GLY A 93 7.03 -6.56 -13.07
CA GLY A 93 8.42 -6.21 -12.78
C GLY A 93 8.64 -5.67 -11.38
N MET A 94 7.79 -6.09 -10.43
CA MET A 94 7.86 -5.66 -9.02
C MET A 94 8.56 -6.69 -8.14
N THR A 95 9.20 -6.22 -7.09
CA THR A 95 9.72 -7.05 -6.00
C THR A 95 8.76 -6.96 -4.81
N ILE A 96 8.19 -8.11 -4.40
CA ILE A 96 7.34 -8.17 -3.19
C ILE A 96 8.24 -8.12 -1.95
N LEU A 97 7.97 -7.16 -1.09
CA LEU A 97 8.65 -6.98 0.20
C LEU A 97 7.84 -7.62 1.35
N PRO A 98 8.49 -7.90 2.50
CA PRO A 98 7.78 -8.22 3.74
C PRO A 98 6.80 -7.11 4.17
N GLU A 99 5.80 -7.47 4.99
CA GLU A 99 4.79 -6.51 5.50
C GLU A 99 5.41 -5.33 6.27
N GLN A 100 6.54 -5.57 6.94
CA GLN A 100 7.39 -4.55 7.57
C GLN A 100 8.77 -4.64 6.93
N HIS A 101 9.23 -3.54 6.36
CA HIS A 101 10.52 -3.51 5.68
C HIS A 101 11.29 -2.23 5.99
N VAL A 102 12.53 -2.36 6.45
CA VAL A 102 13.40 -1.21 6.73
C VAL A 102 14.30 -0.94 5.54
N ILE A 103 14.34 0.31 5.12
CA ILE A 103 15.24 0.79 4.07
C ILE A 103 16.20 1.85 4.61
N ASP A 104 17.30 2.05 3.91
CA ASP A 104 18.08 3.29 4.02
C ASP A 104 17.55 4.29 2.98
N LEU A 105 17.03 5.39 3.46
CA LEU A 105 16.49 6.46 2.64
C LEU A 105 17.42 7.68 2.73
N TYR A 106 18.45 7.67 1.88
CA TYR A 106 19.48 8.72 1.83
C TYR A 106 20.19 8.98 3.17
N GLY A 107 20.53 7.90 3.87
CA GLY A 107 21.22 7.96 5.18
C GLY A 107 20.27 8.00 6.38
N ARG A 108 18.95 7.99 6.18
CA ARG A 108 17.95 7.87 7.22
C ARG A 108 17.24 6.53 7.15
N ARG A 109 17.26 5.76 8.24
CA ARG A 109 16.54 4.48 8.29
C ARG A 109 15.02 4.74 8.38
N ALA A 110 14.26 4.16 7.46
CA ALA A 110 12.81 4.27 7.39
C ALA A 110 12.15 2.89 7.43
N LEU A 111 11.12 2.73 8.26
CA LEU A 111 10.24 1.57 8.24
C LEU A 111 9.12 1.83 7.24
N LEU A 112 8.93 0.89 6.34
CA LEU A 112 7.83 0.85 5.37
C LEU A 112 6.84 -0.24 5.74
N MET A 113 5.56 0.09 5.67
CA MET A 113 4.46 -0.87 5.85
C MET A 113 3.19 -0.34 5.20
N HIS A 114 2.18 -1.19 5.04
CA HIS A 114 0.87 -0.70 4.62
C HIS A 114 0.18 0.09 5.73
N GLY A 115 0.22 -0.39 6.97
CA GLY A 115 -0.31 0.30 8.15
C GLY A 115 -1.57 -0.32 8.77
N ASP A 116 -2.21 -1.26 8.07
CA ASP A 116 -3.43 -1.93 8.53
C ASP A 116 -3.24 -2.73 9.85
N GLU A 117 -2.04 -3.19 10.13
CA GLU A 117 -1.71 -3.89 11.36
C GLU A 117 -1.65 -2.98 12.60
N LEU A 118 -1.45 -1.67 12.39
CA LEU A 118 -1.40 -0.67 13.45
C LEU A 118 -2.81 -0.27 13.95
N CYS A 119 -3.87 -0.60 13.21
CA CYS A 119 -5.25 -0.29 13.55
C CYS A 119 -5.82 -1.33 14.53
N THR A 120 -5.20 -1.47 15.71
CA THR A 120 -5.50 -2.55 16.65
C THR A 120 -6.83 -2.38 17.39
N ARG A 121 -7.47 -1.21 17.29
CA ARG A 121 -8.81 -0.97 17.85
C ARG A 121 -9.93 -1.60 17.04
N ASP A 122 -9.71 -1.87 15.75
CA ASP A 122 -10.65 -2.64 14.91
C ASP A 122 -10.41 -4.14 15.09
N ILE A 123 -10.96 -4.68 16.17
CA ILE A 123 -10.78 -6.07 16.58
C ILE A 123 -11.26 -7.04 15.50
N GLU A 124 -12.38 -6.75 14.85
CA GLU A 124 -12.94 -7.64 13.82
C GLU A 124 -12.05 -7.66 12.56
N TYR A 125 -11.56 -6.50 12.15
CA TYR A 125 -10.57 -6.42 11.09
C TYR A 125 -9.29 -7.18 11.45
N GLN A 126 -8.75 -7.02 12.66
CA GLN A 126 -7.53 -7.72 13.09
C GLN A 126 -7.69 -9.25 13.12
N LYS A 127 -8.87 -9.75 13.47
CA LYS A 127 -9.19 -11.20 13.36
C LYS A 127 -9.16 -11.66 11.89
N PHE A 128 -9.78 -10.88 11.00
CA PHE A 128 -9.75 -11.17 9.58
C PHE A 128 -8.32 -11.11 9.02
N ARG A 129 -7.54 -10.09 9.38
CA ARG A 129 -6.15 -9.92 8.99
C ARG A 129 -5.29 -11.13 9.37
N LYS A 130 -5.35 -11.57 10.63
CA LYS A 130 -4.63 -12.77 11.08
C LYS A 130 -4.97 -14.02 10.28
N LYS A 131 -6.22 -14.16 9.87
CA LYS A 131 -6.68 -15.27 9.05
C LYS A 131 -6.19 -15.13 7.60
N SER A 132 -6.40 -13.97 6.97
CA SER A 132 -6.08 -13.72 5.55
C SER A 132 -4.58 -13.67 5.27
N ARG A 133 -3.77 -13.27 6.27
CA ARG A 133 -2.29 -13.27 6.19
C ARG A 133 -1.67 -14.58 6.69
N GLY A 134 -2.47 -15.48 7.26
CA GLY A 134 -2.00 -16.77 7.74
C GLY A 134 -1.54 -17.67 6.59
N TRP A 135 -0.72 -18.69 6.92
CA TRP A 135 -0.12 -19.58 5.93
C TRP A 135 -1.11 -20.51 5.20
N TRP A 136 -2.23 -20.92 5.86
CA TRP A 136 -3.15 -21.93 5.33
C TRP A 136 -4.35 -21.33 4.60
N TRP A 137 -4.94 -20.26 5.12
CA TRP A 137 -6.19 -19.70 4.60
C TRP A 137 -6.05 -19.14 3.16
N PRO A 138 -5.01 -18.35 2.82
CA PRO A 138 -4.82 -17.91 1.43
C PRO A 138 -4.64 -19.07 0.45
N ARG A 139 -3.93 -20.13 0.88
CA ARG A 139 -3.77 -21.33 0.06
C ARG A 139 -5.09 -22.02 -0.22
N LEU A 140 -5.91 -22.20 0.82
CA LEU A 140 -7.25 -22.78 0.69
C LEU A 140 -8.14 -21.93 -0.21
N MET A 141 -8.11 -20.62 -0.03
CA MET A 141 -8.90 -19.71 -0.87
C MET A 141 -8.49 -19.77 -2.35
N LEU A 142 -7.19 -19.81 -2.64
CA LEU A 142 -6.69 -19.90 -4.01
C LEU A 142 -6.98 -21.25 -4.69
N MET A 143 -7.28 -22.30 -3.94
CA MET A 143 -7.75 -23.58 -4.49
C MET A 143 -9.23 -23.53 -4.95
N LEU A 144 -10.01 -22.55 -4.51
CA LEU A 144 -11.40 -22.40 -4.93
C LEU A 144 -11.50 -21.88 -6.38
N PRO A 145 -12.54 -22.31 -7.12
CA PRO A 145 -12.82 -21.76 -8.44
C PRO A 145 -12.92 -20.21 -8.41
N LEU A 146 -12.43 -19.56 -9.44
CA LEU A 146 -12.39 -18.11 -9.56
C LEU A 146 -13.75 -17.43 -9.27
N LYS A 147 -14.84 -17.95 -9.87
CA LYS A 147 -16.21 -17.44 -9.63
C LYS A 147 -16.62 -17.47 -8.15
N THR A 148 -16.16 -18.49 -7.42
CA THR A 148 -16.43 -18.60 -5.97
C THR A 148 -15.66 -17.54 -5.20
N ARG A 149 -14.39 -17.33 -5.53
CA ARG A 149 -13.55 -16.28 -4.94
C ARG A 149 -14.11 -14.88 -5.20
N GLN A 150 -14.57 -14.62 -6.43
CA GLN A 150 -15.22 -13.35 -6.80
C GLN A 150 -16.47 -13.10 -5.94
N LYS A 151 -17.32 -14.10 -5.74
CA LYS A 151 -18.50 -13.99 -4.88
C LYS A 151 -18.14 -13.73 -3.42
N ILE A 152 -17.15 -14.45 -2.89
CA ILE A 152 -16.67 -14.25 -1.51
C ILE A 152 -16.12 -12.84 -1.32
N ALA A 153 -15.28 -12.37 -2.26
CA ALA A 153 -14.70 -11.03 -2.20
C ALA A 153 -15.78 -9.93 -2.27
N LYS A 154 -16.75 -10.07 -3.16
CA LYS A 154 -17.89 -9.14 -3.26
C LYS A 154 -18.67 -9.05 -1.95
N ASN A 155 -19.08 -10.18 -1.40
CA ASN A 155 -19.82 -10.23 -0.12
C ASN A 155 -18.98 -9.68 1.04
N GLY A 156 -17.69 -10.02 1.09
CA GLY A 156 -16.77 -9.49 2.11
C GLY A 156 -16.64 -7.98 2.05
N ARG A 157 -16.58 -7.38 0.85
CA ARG A 157 -16.55 -5.94 0.67
C ARG A 157 -17.83 -5.23 1.10
N GLU A 158 -18.98 -5.77 0.75
CA GLU A 158 -20.28 -5.24 1.18
C GLU A 158 -20.38 -5.24 2.71
N THR A 159 -19.98 -6.35 3.34
CA THR A 159 -19.91 -6.45 4.80
C THR A 159 -18.94 -5.43 5.42
N SER A 160 -17.72 -5.32 4.86
CA SER A 160 -16.73 -4.34 5.33
C SER A 160 -17.24 -2.90 5.22
N LYS A 161 -17.82 -2.51 4.08
CA LYS A 161 -18.42 -1.18 3.91
C LYS A 161 -19.53 -0.88 4.92
N ASN A 162 -20.36 -1.87 5.23
CA ASN A 162 -21.44 -1.70 6.21
C ASN A 162 -20.90 -1.58 7.64
N ASN A 163 -19.88 -2.35 7.99
CA ASN A 163 -19.22 -2.27 9.30
C ASN A 163 -18.49 -0.92 9.46
N GLN A 164 -17.77 -0.45 8.46
CA GLN A 164 -17.06 0.84 8.50
C GLN A 164 -17.98 2.04 8.73
N LYS A 165 -19.23 2.00 8.21
CA LYS A 165 -20.22 3.06 8.47
C LYS A 165 -20.63 3.18 9.94
N GLN A 166 -20.40 2.14 10.75
CA GLN A 166 -20.74 2.10 12.18
C GLN A 166 -19.53 2.40 13.07
N LEU A 167 -18.32 2.41 12.51
CA LEU A 167 -17.10 2.68 13.24
C LEU A 167 -16.81 4.18 13.29
N THR A 168 -16.31 4.63 14.44
CA THR A 168 -15.80 6.00 14.57
C THR A 168 -14.45 6.14 13.86
N ALA A 169 -14.14 7.36 13.47
CA ALA A 169 -12.87 7.70 12.84
C ALA A 169 -11.64 7.24 13.65
N ASP A 170 -11.73 7.28 14.99
CA ASP A 170 -10.67 6.87 15.90
C ASP A 170 -10.42 5.35 15.93
N ILE A 171 -11.44 4.53 15.64
CA ILE A 171 -11.30 3.07 15.59
C ILE A 171 -10.58 2.66 14.30
N MET A 172 -10.81 3.40 13.22
CA MET A 172 -10.20 3.15 11.91
C MET A 172 -8.79 3.73 11.77
N ASP A 173 -8.31 4.52 12.74
CA ASP A 173 -6.97 5.08 12.74
C ASP A 173 -5.97 4.15 13.43
N VAL A 174 -4.69 4.38 13.19
CA VAL A 174 -3.61 3.66 13.86
C VAL A 174 -3.61 3.91 15.36
N THR A 175 -3.25 2.91 16.14
CA THR A 175 -3.04 3.04 17.57
C THR A 175 -1.63 3.57 17.82
N GLN A 176 -1.51 4.73 18.45
CA GLN A 176 -0.22 5.42 18.63
C GLN A 176 0.83 4.54 19.34
N SER A 177 0.45 3.76 20.36
CA SER A 177 1.35 2.83 21.02
C SER A 177 1.90 1.74 20.09
N GLU A 178 1.11 1.28 19.12
CA GLU A 178 1.58 0.29 18.15
C GLU A 178 2.57 0.89 17.14
N VAL A 179 2.35 2.16 16.76
CA VAL A 179 3.32 2.93 15.95
C VAL A 179 4.67 3.01 16.69
N GLU A 180 4.63 3.41 17.95
CA GLU A 180 5.83 3.54 18.79
C GLU A 180 6.56 2.21 18.96
N LEU A 181 5.83 1.14 19.25
CA LEU A 181 6.39 -0.21 19.38
C LEU A 181 7.03 -0.70 18.08
N ALA A 182 6.37 -0.50 16.93
CA ALA A 182 6.91 -0.89 15.63
C ALA A 182 8.20 -0.14 15.31
N MET A 183 8.23 1.18 15.53
CA MET A 183 9.41 2.00 15.27
C MET A 183 10.57 1.66 16.21
N GLN A 184 10.28 1.40 17.48
CA GLN A 184 11.31 0.95 18.47
C GLN A 184 11.84 -0.43 18.13
N HIS A 185 10.96 -1.38 17.75
CA HIS A 185 11.36 -2.74 17.40
C HIS A 185 12.36 -2.77 16.23
N HIS A 186 12.17 -1.90 15.24
CA HIS A 186 13.04 -1.79 14.08
C HIS A 186 14.19 -0.80 14.24
N ASP A 187 14.27 -0.12 15.38
CA ASP A 187 15.24 0.95 15.67
C ASP A 187 15.29 1.99 14.55
N VAL A 188 14.14 2.57 14.23
CA VAL A 188 13.97 3.63 13.23
C VAL A 188 13.33 4.87 13.83
N ASP A 189 13.56 6.03 13.22
CA ASP A 189 12.93 7.29 13.59
C ASP A 189 11.97 7.83 12.52
N LEU A 190 11.82 7.10 11.39
CA LEU A 190 10.90 7.40 10.32
C LEU A 190 10.03 6.18 10.00
N LEU A 191 8.71 6.39 9.97
CA LEU A 191 7.73 5.42 9.51
C LEU A 191 6.95 6.02 8.33
N ILE A 192 6.81 5.27 7.23
CA ILE A 192 5.99 5.64 6.07
C ILE A 192 4.94 4.54 5.86
N HIS A 193 3.66 4.93 5.84
CA HIS A 193 2.57 3.98 5.65
C HIS A 193 1.35 4.63 4.96
N GLY A 194 0.42 3.82 4.48
CA GLY A 194 -0.87 4.20 3.90
C GLY A 194 -2.07 3.84 4.79
N HIS A 195 -3.05 3.17 4.20
CA HIS A 195 -4.22 2.52 4.79
C HIS A 195 -5.28 3.45 5.39
N THR A 196 -4.92 4.47 6.14
CA THR A 196 -5.90 5.30 6.87
C THR A 196 -6.51 6.39 5.99
N HIS A 197 -5.98 6.63 4.79
CA HIS A 197 -6.42 7.66 3.84
C HIS A 197 -6.43 9.09 4.43
N ARG A 198 -5.49 9.36 5.37
CA ARG A 198 -5.37 10.65 6.06
C ARG A 198 -3.97 11.20 5.91
N PRO A 199 -3.63 11.72 4.72
CA PRO A 199 -2.29 12.16 4.42
C PRO A 199 -1.83 13.24 5.40
N ALA A 200 -0.74 12.96 6.10
CA ALA A 200 -0.18 13.86 7.11
C ALA A 200 1.24 13.47 7.49
N VAL A 201 1.98 14.45 7.99
CA VAL A 201 3.27 14.25 8.68
C VAL A 201 3.05 14.48 10.17
N HIS A 202 3.29 13.45 10.97
CA HIS A 202 3.18 13.49 12.43
C HIS A 202 4.58 13.45 13.05
N GLU A 203 4.90 14.45 13.86
CA GLU A 203 6.12 14.47 14.67
C GLU A 203 5.76 14.24 16.13
N PHE A 204 6.50 13.37 16.80
CA PHE A 204 6.33 13.07 18.21
C PHE A 204 7.66 12.63 18.82
N THR A 205 7.71 12.51 20.15
CA THR A 205 8.93 12.13 20.87
C THR A 205 8.67 10.90 21.72
N VAL A 206 9.56 9.92 21.61
CA VAL A 206 9.54 8.70 22.42
C VAL A 206 10.93 8.50 23.03
N LEU A 207 11.01 8.42 24.35
CA LEU A 207 12.28 8.25 25.08
C LEU A 207 13.36 9.25 24.61
N GLU A 208 12.99 10.52 24.51
CA GLU A 208 13.85 11.64 24.06
C GLU A 208 14.29 11.58 22.58
N ARG A 209 13.87 10.55 21.81
CA ARG A 209 14.11 10.48 20.36
C ARG A 209 12.95 11.12 19.60
N ARG A 210 13.29 12.03 18.68
CA ARG A 210 12.32 12.61 17.75
C ARG A 210 11.95 11.55 16.70
N MET A 211 10.66 11.32 16.53
CA MET A 211 10.09 10.36 15.60
C MET A 211 9.23 11.07 14.57
N THR A 212 9.21 10.57 13.36
CA THR A 212 8.35 11.07 12.27
C THR A 212 7.52 9.91 11.69
N ARG A 213 6.22 10.09 11.61
CA ARG A 213 5.31 9.17 10.92
C ARG A 213 4.67 9.92 9.75
N ILE A 214 4.80 9.37 8.55
CA ILE A 214 4.20 9.92 7.34
C ILE A 214 3.11 8.97 6.88
N VAL A 215 1.92 9.52 6.72
CA VAL A 215 0.75 8.81 6.19
C VAL A 215 0.55 9.24 4.76
N LEU A 216 0.51 8.27 3.84
CA LEU A 216 0.19 8.50 2.44
C LEU A 216 -1.32 8.69 2.27
N GLY A 217 -1.72 9.47 1.29
CA GLY A 217 -3.12 9.62 0.91
C GLY A 217 -3.59 8.55 -0.06
N ASP A 218 -4.91 8.42 -0.18
CA ASP A 218 -5.55 7.63 -1.24
C ASP A 218 -5.61 8.38 -2.57
N TRP A 219 -6.07 7.68 -3.61
CA TRP A 219 -6.20 8.20 -4.96
C TRP A 219 -7.66 8.35 -5.40
N TYR A 220 -8.62 8.57 -4.48
CA TYR A 220 -10.04 8.67 -4.85
C TYR A 220 -10.38 9.98 -5.57
N ASP A 221 -9.81 11.09 -5.12
CA ASP A 221 -10.11 12.43 -5.66
C ASP A 221 -8.90 13.05 -6.38
N GLN A 222 -7.69 12.61 -6.04
CA GLN A 222 -6.42 13.08 -6.60
C GLN A 222 -5.31 12.08 -6.29
N GLY A 223 -4.27 12.01 -7.12
CA GLY A 223 -3.08 11.19 -6.80
C GLY A 223 -2.35 11.75 -5.59
N SER A 224 -1.92 10.89 -4.68
CA SER A 224 -1.12 11.26 -3.51
C SER A 224 0.24 10.57 -3.56
N ILE A 225 1.32 11.36 -3.53
CA ILE A 225 2.69 10.89 -3.71
C ILE A 225 3.58 11.47 -2.63
N LEU A 226 4.36 10.64 -1.96
CA LEU A 226 5.48 11.11 -1.13
C LEU A 226 6.75 11.09 -1.97
N ILE A 227 7.40 12.22 -2.05
CA ILE A 227 8.69 12.43 -2.70
C ILE A 227 9.76 12.49 -1.62
N ALA A 228 10.74 11.61 -1.71
CA ALA A 228 11.91 11.61 -0.84
C ALA A 228 13.18 11.90 -1.64
N GLY A 229 13.99 12.81 -1.17
CA GLY A 229 15.28 13.16 -1.76
C GLY A 229 16.28 13.59 -0.70
N GLN A 230 17.47 13.96 -1.11
CA GLN A 230 18.51 14.46 -0.21
C GLN A 230 18.11 15.75 0.53
N GLU A 231 17.19 16.53 -0.06
CA GLU A 231 16.73 17.80 0.51
C GLU A 231 15.58 17.61 1.51
N GLY A 232 14.98 16.41 1.59
CA GLY A 232 13.91 16.10 2.53
C GLY A 232 12.78 15.28 1.95
N LEU A 233 11.62 15.36 2.62
CA LEU A 233 10.41 14.62 2.33
C LEU A 233 9.28 15.59 2.00
N ALA A 234 8.58 15.40 0.89
CA ALA A 234 7.45 16.23 0.46
C ALA A 234 6.26 15.35 0.09
N LEU A 235 5.12 15.58 0.74
CA LEU A 235 3.85 14.92 0.39
C LEU A 235 3.11 15.84 -0.60
N GLU A 236 2.87 15.34 -1.81
CA GLU A 236 2.29 16.11 -2.90
C GLU A 236 1.09 15.42 -3.52
N ASN A 237 0.22 16.22 -4.15
CA ASN A 237 -0.95 15.73 -4.85
C ASN A 237 -0.77 15.86 -6.37
N ARG A 238 -1.44 14.98 -7.12
CA ARG A 238 -1.53 15.02 -8.59
C ARG A 238 -2.99 15.07 -9.01
N VAL A 239 -3.29 16.00 -9.87
CA VAL A 239 -4.65 16.17 -10.44
C VAL A 239 -4.92 15.06 -11.46
N PHE A 240 -6.14 14.55 -11.46
CA PHE A 240 -6.62 13.56 -12.43
C PHE A 240 -6.79 14.13 -13.84
#